data_1d9629f116bf0fa2470ed8a09feb30a5
#
_entry.id   1d9629f116bf0fa2470ed8a09feb30a5
#
_cell.length_a   1.000
_cell.length_b   1.000
_cell.length_c   1.000
_cell.angle_alpha   90.00
_cell.angle_beta   90.00
_cell.angle_gamma   90.00
#
_symmetry.space_group_name_H-M   'P 1'
#
loop_
_entity.id
_entity.type
_entity.pdbx_description
1 polymer ?
#
loop_
_entity_poly.entity_id
_entity_poly.type
_entity_poly.pdbx_seq_one_letter_code
_entity_poly.pdbx_strand_id
1 'polypeptide(L)'
;TAVDRDEVRLAAARERAEAQGLSVDWIAADLEDEPWPDLGSFDAVVVFNYLDRANMPRIVGLIEPGGLLMIETYLAAQRELGWGPTSDDHLLRPGELARLAAPLTIVHGREVIEAVDAERWRAVASVLAVKK
;
A
#
# COMPACT_ATOMS: atom_id res chain seq x y z
N THR A 1 8.86 -10.33 3.88
CA THR A 1 7.49 -10.87 3.89
C THR A 1 6.63 -10.13 2.89
N ALA A 2 5.82 -10.85 2.13
CA ALA A 2 4.86 -10.31 1.18
C ALA A 2 3.48 -10.92 1.45
N VAL A 3 2.45 -10.08 1.46
CA VAL A 3 1.07 -10.49 1.73
C VAL A 3 0.17 -10.00 0.60
N ASP A 4 -0.62 -10.88 0.05
CA ASP A 4 -1.70 -10.55 -0.90
C ASP A 4 -2.78 -11.63 -0.81
N ARG A 5 -4.02 -11.28 -1.08
CA ARG A 5 -5.11 -12.26 -1.19
C ARG A 5 -5.11 -13.00 -2.53
N ASP A 6 -4.50 -12.42 -3.55
CA ASP A 6 -4.43 -12.97 -4.90
C ASP A 6 -3.24 -13.93 -5.02
N GLU A 7 -3.52 -15.22 -4.95
CA GLU A 7 -2.50 -16.28 -5.05
C GLU A 7 -1.79 -16.30 -6.40
N VAL A 8 -2.45 -15.86 -7.48
CA VAL A 8 -1.83 -15.79 -8.81
C VAL A 8 -0.77 -14.69 -8.85
N ARG A 9 -1.08 -13.54 -8.25
CA ARG A 9 -0.10 -12.44 -8.11
C ARG A 9 1.07 -12.82 -7.23
N LEU A 10 0.81 -13.52 -6.12
CA LEU A 10 1.88 -14.02 -5.24
C LEU A 10 2.77 -15.02 -5.95
N ALA A 11 2.22 -15.95 -6.74
CA ALA A 11 2.99 -16.92 -7.51
C ALA A 11 3.90 -16.22 -8.53
N ALA A 12 3.38 -15.26 -9.29
CA ALA A 12 4.15 -14.50 -10.26
C ALA A 12 5.26 -13.66 -9.60
N ALA A 13 4.99 -13.09 -8.43
CA ALA A 13 5.99 -12.34 -7.67
C ALA A 13 7.08 -13.26 -7.11
N ARG A 14 6.71 -14.46 -6.64
CA ARG A 14 7.66 -15.48 -6.18
C ARG A 14 8.62 -15.90 -7.29
N GLU A 15 8.12 -16.22 -8.46
CA GLU A 15 8.97 -16.58 -9.61
C GLU A 15 10.01 -15.49 -9.91
N ARG A 16 9.60 -14.22 -9.88
CA ARG A 16 10.50 -13.09 -10.11
C ARG A 16 11.55 -12.95 -9.00
N ALA A 17 11.17 -13.14 -7.75
CA ALA A 17 12.08 -13.07 -6.62
C ALA A 17 13.11 -14.20 -6.67
N GLU A 18 12.68 -15.43 -6.94
CA GLU A 18 13.53 -16.61 -7.09
C GLU A 18 14.53 -16.45 -8.25
N ALA A 19 14.07 -15.91 -9.39
CA ALA A 19 14.94 -15.62 -10.54
C ALA A 19 16.04 -14.59 -10.22
N GLN A 20 15.85 -13.77 -9.20
CA GLN A 20 16.82 -12.79 -8.70
C GLN A 20 17.59 -13.27 -7.47
N GLY A 21 17.37 -14.51 -7.02
CA GLY A 21 18.02 -15.08 -5.84
C GLY A 21 17.53 -14.47 -4.52
N LEU A 22 16.34 -13.89 -4.50
CA LEU A 22 15.74 -13.27 -3.30
C LEU A 22 14.93 -14.30 -2.53
N SER A 23 15.08 -14.30 -1.20
CA SER A 23 14.26 -15.09 -0.29
C SER A 23 13.17 -14.21 0.34
N VAL A 24 11.91 -14.61 0.20
CA VAL A 24 10.75 -13.86 0.70
C VAL A 24 9.78 -14.84 1.37
N ASP A 25 9.21 -14.46 2.50
CA ASP A 25 8.09 -15.15 3.13
C ASP A 25 6.79 -14.72 2.44
N TRP A 26 6.09 -15.69 1.83
CA TRP A 26 4.88 -15.45 1.06
C TRP A 26 3.65 -15.87 1.85
N ILE A 27 2.71 -14.95 2.05
CA ILE A 27 1.49 -15.16 2.82
C ILE A 27 0.28 -14.83 1.93
N ALA A 28 -0.55 -15.85 1.64
CA ALA A 28 -1.84 -15.64 1.02
C ALA A 28 -2.86 -15.34 2.11
N ALA A 29 -3.30 -14.10 2.22
CA ALA A 29 -4.29 -13.66 3.20
C ALA A 29 -5.05 -12.43 2.71
N ASP A 30 -6.35 -12.40 3.00
CA ASP A 30 -7.17 -11.20 2.84
C ASP A 30 -7.10 -10.40 4.14
N LEU A 31 -6.50 -9.23 4.10
CA LEU A 31 -6.35 -8.36 5.26
C LEU A 31 -7.65 -7.60 5.61
N GLU A 32 -8.68 -7.72 4.79
CA GLU A 32 -10.04 -7.26 5.13
C GLU A 32 -10.77 -8.27 6.02
N ASP A 33 -10.30 -9.51 6.08
CA ASP A 33 -10.84 -10.59 6.90
C ASP A 33 -10.10 -10.74 8.25
N GLU A 34 -10.80 -11.30 9.23
CA GLU A 34 -10.22 -11.64 10.54
C GLU A 34 -10.15 -13.18 10.71
N PRO A 35 -9.12 -13.69 11.39
CA PRO A 35 -7.99 -12.98 12.00
C PRO A 35 -6.88 -12.64 11.01
N TRP A 36 -6.20 -11.52 11.22
CA TRP A 36 -4.96 -11.24 10.50
C TRP A 36 -3.89 -12.29 10.83
N PRO A 37 -3.06 -12.66 9.85
CA PRO A 37 -1.87 -13.44 10.14
C PRO A 37 -0.96 -12.70 11.12
N ASP A 38 -0.23 -13.43 11.94
CA ASP A 38 0.83 -12.85 12.77
C ASP A 38 2.00 -12.45 11.88
N LEU A 39 2.11 -11.17 11.62
CA LEU A 39 3.12 -10.61 10.71
C LEU A 39 4.39 -10.20 11.45
N GLY A 40 4.33 -10.03 12.78
CA GLY A 40 5.43 -9.44 13.54
C GLY A 40 5.61 -7.94 13.27
N SER A 41 6.86 -7.48 13.26
CA SER A 41 7.21 -6.08 13.02
C SER A 41 8.37 -5.95 12.03
N PHE A 42 8.52 -4.75 11.42
CA PHE A 42 9.40 -4.52 10.29
C PHE A 42 10.10 -3.16 10.37
N ASP A 43 11.33 -3.09 9.86
CA ASP A 43 12.03 -1.82 9.64
C ASP A 43 11.39 -0.98 8.52
N ALA A 44 10.70 -1.64 7.59
CA ALA A 44 9.98 -0.97 6.50
C ALA A 44 8.70 -1.72 6.16
N VAL A 45 7.61 -0.97 6.01
CA VAL A 45 6.33 -1.46 5.51
C VAL A 45 6.00 -0.73 4.22
N VAL A 46 5.72 -1.50 3.17
CA VAL A 46 5.43 -0.98 1.82
C VAL A 46 4.03 -1.43 1.42
N VAL A 47 3.17 -0.48 1.03
CA VAL A 47 1.77 -0.72 0.70
C VAL A 47 1.43 -0.08 -0.64
N PHE A 48 1.04 -0.87 -1.62
CA PHE A 48 0.61 -0.37 -2.92
C PHE A 48 -0.78 -0.87 -3.30
N ASN A 49 -1.59 0.04 -3.84
CA ASN A 49 -2.93 -0.27 -4.35
C ASN A 49 -3.84 -0.98 -3.33
N TYR A 50 -3.68 -0.62 -2.07
CA TYR A 50 -4.49 -1.12 -0.96
C TYR A 50 -4.90 0.05 -0.08
N LEU A 51 -6.19 0.10 0.26
CA LEU A 51 -6.75 1.09 1.17
C LEU A 51 -7.76 0.39 2.09
N ASP A 52 -7.44 0.35 3.36
CA ASP A 52 -8.35 -0.03 4.42
C ASP A 52 -8.18 0.95 5.59
N ARG A 53 -9.12 1.87 5.68
CA ARG A 53 -9.08 2.95 6.68
C ARG A 53 -9.11 2.43 8.12
N ALA A 54 -9.87 1.37 8.34
CA ALA A 54 -10.02 0.76 9.66
C ALA A 54 -8.72 0.07 10.12
N ASN A 55 -7.98 -0.50 9.18
CA ASN A 55 -6.75 -1.24 9.47
C ASN A 55 -5.46 -0.41 9.37
N MET A 56 -5.54 0.86 8.98
CA MET A 56 -4.35 1.73 8.95
C MET A 56 -3.59 1.79 10.29
N PRO A 57 -4.24 1.86 11.46
CA PRO A 57 -3.52 1.81 12.74
C PRO A 57 -2.75 0.49 12.95
N ARG A 58 -3.26 -0.63 12.43
CA ARG A 58 -2.56 -1.94 12.50
C ARG A 58 -1.34 -1.95 11.59
N ILE A 59 -1.47 -1.41 10.37
CA ILE A 59 -0.35 -1.26 9.42
C ILE A 59 0.77 -0.41 10.05
N VAL A 60 0.41 0.73 10.64
CA VAL A 60 1.36 1.58 11.38
C VAL A 60 1.98 0.84 12.58
N GLY A 61 1.21 -0.03 13.22
CA GLY A 61 1.66 -0.88 14.33
C GLY A 61 2.77 -1.86 13.93
N LEU A 62 2.79 -2.34 12.68
CA LEU A 62 3.82 -3.26 12.18
C LEU A 62 5.21 -2.63 12.03
N ILE A 63 5.33 -1.31 12.13
CA ILE A 63 6.59 -0.60 11.91
C ILE A 63 7.35 -0.49 13.21
N GLU A 64 8.62 -0.89 13.23
CA GLU A 64 9.52 -0.71 14.37
C GLU A 64 9.84 0.76 14.61
N PRO A 65 10.20 1.16 15.85
CA PRO A 65 10.74 2.50 16.11
C PRO A 65 11.94 2.78 15.22
N GLY A 66 11.94 3.92 14.52
CA GLY A 66 12.92 4.27 13.51
C GLY A 66 12.63 3.73 12.12
N GLY A 67 11.68 2.82 11.99
CA GLY A 67 11.26 2.23 10.72
C GLY A 67 10.39 3.17 9.89
N LEU A 68 10.08 2.77 8.67
CA LEU A 68 9.40 3.61 7.69
C LEU A 68 8.16 2.93 7.07
N LEU A 69 7.22 3.79 6.68
CA LEU A 69 6.07 3.45 5.85
C LEU A 69 6.23 4.10 4.47
N MET A 70 6.10 3.30 3.41
CA MET A 70 5.88 3.78 2.06
C MET A 70 4.51 3.30 1.60
N ILE A 71 3.61 4.21 1.29
CA ILE A 71 2.25 3.87 0.86
C ILE A 71 1.84 4.71 -0.34
N GLU A 72 1.26 4.04 -1.36
CA GLU A 72 0.67 4.69 -2.53
C GLU A 72 -0.62 3.99 -2.91
N THR A 73 -1.69 4.77 -3.09
CA THR A 73 -2.94 4.27 -3.63
C THR A 73 -3.74 5.38 -4.33
N TYR A 74 -4.88 5.01 -4.90
CA TYR A 74 -5.65 5.87 -5.79
C TYR A 74 -6.41 6.98 -5.07
N LEU A 75 -6.44 8.16 -5.70
CA LEU A 75 -7.29 9.29 -5.34
C LEU A 75 -8.70 9.17 -5.97
N ALA A 76 -9.66 9.87 -5.41
CA ALA A 76 -11.03 9.95 -5.94
C ALA A 76 -11.10 10.43 -7.40
N ALA A 77 -10.14 11.25 -7.84
CA ALA A 77 -10.00 11.69 -9.22
C ALA A 77 -9.77 10.53 -10.22
N GLN A 78 -9.39 9.34 -9.75
CA GLN A 78 -9.23 8.16 -10.61
C GLN A 78 -10.53 7.77 -11.34
N ARG A 79 -11.70 8.06 -10.76
CA ARG A 79 -12.99 7.77 -11.41
C ARG A 79 -13.13 8.40 -12.79
N GLU A 80 -12.58 9.59 -12.97
CA GLU A 80 -12.69 10.35 -14.21
C GLU A 80 -11.73 9.85 -15.29
N LEU A 81 -10.82 8.94 -14.93
CA LEU A 81 -9.78 8.44 -15.84
C LEU A 81 -10.16 7.14 -16.55
N GLY A 82 -11.37 6.61 -16.29
CA GLY A 82 -11.98 5.52 -17.06
C GLY A 82 -11.44 4.12 -16.81
N TRP A 83 -10.60 3.93 -15.80
CA TRP A 83 -10.08 2.63 -15.39
C TRP A 83 -9.69 2.63 -13.90
N GLY A 84 -9.43 1.44 -13.34
CA GLY A 84 -9.07 1.30 -11.92
C GLY A 84 -10.29 1.34 -10.99
N PRO A 85 -10.07 1.55 -9.69
CA PRO A 85 -11.14 1.55 -8.71
C PRO A 85 -12.09 2.73 -8.87
N THR A 86 -13.36 2.51 -8.58
CA THR A 86 -14.41 3.53 -8.63
C THR A 86 -15.16 3.72 -7.31
N SER A 87 -15.04 2.75 -6.38
CA SER A 87 -15.67 2.81 -5.06
C SER A 87 -14.96 3.76 -4.11
N ASP A 88 -15.71 4.52 -3.32
CA ASP A 88 -15.16 5.37 -2.25
C ASP A 88 -14.34 4.60 -1.22
N ASP A 89 -14.61 3.32 -1.03
CA ASP A 89 -13.86 2.47 -0.11
C ASP A 89 -12.40 2.29 -0.55
N HIS A 90 -12.13 2.40 -1.86
CA HIS A 90 -10.81 2.22 -2.46
C HIS A 90 -10.16 3.51 -2.95
N LEU A 91 -10.82 4.65 -2.72
CA LEU A 91 -10.37 5.96 -3.21
C LEU A 91 -10.16 6.95 -2.07
N LEU A 92 -8.99 7.58 -2.07
CA LEU A 92 -8.62 8.62 -1.10
C LEU A 92 -9.22 9.97 -1.48
N ARG A 93 -9.66 10.71 -0.47
CA ARG A 93 -9.92 12.14 -0.60
C ARG A 93 -8.59 12.93 -0.57
N PRO A 94 -8.54 14.13 -1.14
CA PRO A 94 -7.37 14.98 -1.03
C PRO A 94 -6.90 15.16 0.43
N GLY A 95 -5.59 14.99 0.66
CA GLY A 95 -4.97 15.09 1.97
C GLY A 95 -5.29 13.96 2.96
N GLU A 96 -6.07 12.95 2.56
CA GLU A 96 -6.50 11.89 3.47
C GLU A 96 -5.36 10.95 3.84
N LEU A 97 -4.49 10.59 2.89
CA LEU A 97 -3.42 9.64 3.13
C LEU A 97 -2.45 10.13 4.22
N ALA A 98 -2.13 11.42 4.21
CA ALA A 98 -1.31 12.03 5.25
C ALA A 98 -1.94 11.91 6.65
N ARG A 99 -3.25 12.06 6.75
CA ARG A 99 -3.99 11.88 8.03
C ARG A 99 -4.01 10.42 8.48
N LEU A 100 -4.19 9.49 7.55
CA LEU A 100 -4.19 8.05 7.82
C LEU A 100 -2.82 7.53 8.26
N ALA A 101 -1.74 8.16 7.81
CA ALA A 101 -0.38 7.81 8.22
C ALA A 101 -0.02 8.30 9.63
N ALA A 102 -0.87 9.11 10.28
CA ALA A 102 -0.64 9.52 11.67
C ALA A 102 -0.59 8.29 12.62
N PRO A 103 0.29 8.27 13.66
CA PRO A 103 1.11 9.37 14.14
C PRO A 103 2.52 9.46 13.55
N LEU A 104 2.79 8.83 12.41
CA LEU A 104 4.11 8.86 11.78
C LEU A 104 4.50 10.28 11.35
N THR A 105 5.80 10.54 11.30
CA THR A 105 6.34 11.80 10.75
C THR A 105 6.47 11.67 9.24
N ILE A 106 5.71 12.46 8.49
CA ILE A 106 5.78 12.48 7.03
C ILE A 106 7.08 13.15 6.57
N VAL A 107 7.87 12.41 5.81
CA VAL A 107 9.12 12.88 5.19
C VAL A 107 8.85 13.40 3.78
N HIS A 108 8.00 12.70 3.03
CA HIS A 108 7.59 13.08 1.70
C HIS A 108 6.15 12.67 1.46
N GLY A 109 5.39 13.53 0.79
CA GLY A 109 4.03 13.26 0.36
C GLY A 109 3.73 13.95 -0.94
N ARG A 110 2.95 13.30 -1.80
CA ARG A 110 2.47 13.88 -3.04
C ARG A 110 1.07 13.40 -3.39
N GLU A 111 0.35 14.23 -4.12
CA GLU A 111 -0.88 13.87 -4.81
C GLU A 111 -0.72 14.31 -6.26
N VAL A 112 -0.91 13.40 -7.20
CA VAL A 112 -0.56 13.65 -8.59
C VAL A 112 -1.47 12.87 -9.54
N ILE A 113 -1.71 13.47 -10.72
CA ILE A 113 -2.22 12.76 -11.88
C ILE A 113 -1.04 12.62 -12.84
N GLU A 114 -0.66 11.40 -13.15
CA GLU A 114 0.51 11.08 -13.96
C GLU A 114 0.23 10.00 -14.99
N ALA A 115 0.97 10.02 -16.10
CA ALA A 115 0.85 9.00 -17.13
C ALA A 115 1.38 7.65 -16.63
N VAL A 116 0.63 6.58 -16.89
CA VAL A 116 1.09 5.19 -16.73
C VAL A 116 1.73 4.71 -18.02
N ASP A 117 1.11 5.02 -19.13
CA ASP A 117 1.57 4.75 -20.50
C ASP A 117 1.01 5.79 -21.47
N ALA A 118 1.09 5.53 -22.77
CA ALA A 118 0.63 6.47 -23.80
C ALA A 118 -0.88 6.75 -23.76
N GLU A 119 -1.68 5.84 -23.18
CA GLU A 119 -3.15 5.91 -23.23
C GLU A 119 -3.78 6.09 -21.84
N ARG A 120 -3.09 5.72 -20.77
CA ARG A 120 -3.64 5.68 -19.42
C ARG A 120 -2.94 6.64 -18.48
N TRP A 121 -3.76 7.31 -17.70
CA TRP A 121 -3.33 8.18 -16.59
C TRP A 121 -3.82 7.59 -15.28
N ARG A 122 -3.12 7.86 -14.21
CA ARG A 122 -3.53 7.51 -12.84
C ARG A 122 -3.51 8.73 -11.93
N ALA A 123 -4.44 8.75 -10.99
CA ALA A 123 -4.50 9.74 -9.92
C ALA A 123 -4.15 9.03 -8.61
N VAL A 124 -3.04 9.38 -7.99
CA VAL A 124 -2.51 8.71 -6.80
C VAL A 124 -2.05 9.68 -5.74
N ALA A 125 -2.13 9.23 -4.49
CA ALA A 125 -1.44 9.83 -3.36
C ALA A 125 -0.36 8.88 -2.86
N SER A 126 0.82 9.42 -2.56
CA SER A 126 1.94 8.68 -1.99
C SER A 126 2.44 9.37 -0.72
N VAL A 127 2.81 8.58 0.27
CA VAL A 127 3.43 9.06 1.51
C VAL A 127 4.64 8.18 1.85
N LEU A 128 5.75 8.82 2.18
CA LEU A 128 6.88 8.24 2.89
C LEU A 128 6.89 8.86 4.29
N ALA A 129 6.82 8.03 5.31
CA ALA A 129 6.77 8.47 6.70
C ALA A 129 7.66 7.61 7.60
N VAL A 130 8.11 8.16 8.72
CA VAL A 130 9.01 7.52 9.68
C VAL A 130 8.33 7.44 11.05
N LYS A 131 8.48 6.31 11.71
CA LYS A 131 8.07 6.10 13.10
C LYS A 131 9.20 6.57 14.03
N LYS A 132 8.94 7.59 14.79
CA LYS A 132 9.88 8.07 15.82
C LYS A 132 9.81 7.22 17.08
#